data_bd22236d39380f4c178060558d595c2d
#
_entry.id   bd22236d39380f4c178060558d595c2d
#
_cell.length_a   1.000
_cell.length_b   1.000
_cell.length_c   1.000
_cell.angle_alpha   90.00
_cell.angle_beta   90.00
_cell.angle_gamma   90.00
#
_symmetry.space_group_name_H-M   'P 1'
#
loop_
_entity.id
_entity.type
_entity.pdbx_description
1 polymer ?
#
loop_
_entity_poly.entity_id
_entity_poly.type
_entity_poly.pdbx_seq_one_letter_code
_entity_poly.pdbx_strand_id
1 'polypeptide(L)'
;FSGKGILRIPAEETKEYFKGKRRLSSVLVQGKFRKKISFRDVLTGQEFCHPVKSPGYLITKAAFALFRTLSPSMEANIVAENEKEMIPNATHFMSPMAATASIINISPDEKSAPALTATARIEEDMRAVGEEFEDSFKKHPDMEKRILWRKKYFNKISNLEKFSFDTDATYTFDFYNDKLILEDLRLAILGKKFDLTAYLAGQPLRIMAKVRGSTQYLWNFEVWHERQTESWDRTKSDKVVTDGTSAPSPATTPKS
;
A
#
# COMPACT_ATOMS: atom_id res chain seq x y z
N PHE A 1 -11.17 8.83 -5.11
CA PHE A 1 -10.64 7.84 -6.03
C PHE A 1 -11.78 6.95 -6.52
N SER A 2 -11.80 6.61 -7.77
CA SER A 2 -12.71 5.64 -8.35
C SER A 2 -11.88 4.63 -9.12
N GLY A 3 -11.95 3.35 -8.76
CA GLY A 3 -11.06 2.36 -9.35
C GLY A 3 -11.33 0.94 -8.90
N LYS A 4 -10.49 0.04 -9.36
CA LYS A 4 -10.49 -1.39 -9.07
C LYS A 4 -9.13 -1.83 -8.55
N GLY A 5 -9.08 -2.92 -7.80
CA GLY A 5 -7.82 -3.49 -7.32
C GLY A 5 -7.85 -5.00 -7.28
N ILE A 6 -6.68 -5.60 -7.44
CA ILE A 6 -6.46 -7.05 -7.38
C ILE A 6 -5.32 -7.32 -6.40
N LEU A 7 -5.55 -8.18 -5.42
CA LEU A 7 -4.50 -8.77 -4.60
C LEU A 7 -3.97 -10.02 -5.32
N ARG A 8 -2.66 -10.07 -5.55
CA ARG A 8 -1.99 -11.17 -6.20
C ARG A 8 -1.07 -11.88 -5.21
N ILE A 9 -1.26 -13.17 -5.07
CA ILE A 9 -0.40 -14.10 -4.34
C ILE A 9 0.11 -15.17 -5.31
N PRO A 10 1.21 -15.87 -5.01
CA PRO A 10 1.68 -16.99 -5.83
C PRO A 10 0.61 -18.09 -5.90
N ALA A 11 0.12 -18.36 -7.11
CA ALA A 11 -0.85 -19.40 -7.45
C ALA A 11 -0.62 -19.80 -8.90
N GLU A 12 -1.27 -20.86 -9.39
CA GLU A 12 -1.07 -21.33 -10.77
C GLU A 12 -1.44 -20.23 -11.79
N GLU A 13 -2.57 -19.52 -11.57
CA GLU A 13 -3.02 -18.44 -12.43
C GLU A 13 -2.11 -17.20 -12.42
N THR A 14 -1.33 -16.99 -11.36
CA THR A 14 -0.40 -15.85 -11.22
C THR A 14 1.06 -16.20 -11.46
N LYS A 15 1.35 -17.47 -11.73
CA LYS A 15 2.69 -18.02 -11.87
C LYS A 15 3.60 -17.22 -12.80
N GLU A 16 3.10 -16.81 -13.97
CA GLU A 16 3.88 -16.04 -14.94
C GLU A 16 4.24 -14.64 -14.43
N TYR A 17 3.39 -14.02 -13.60
CA TYR A 17 3.69 -12.73 -12.97
C TYR A 17 4.85 -12.86 -11.96
N PHE A 18 4.88 -13.95 -11.17
CA PHE A 18 5.89 -14.18 -10.12
C PHE A 18 7.18 -14.83 -10.66
N LYS A 19 7.16 -15.42 -11.84
CA LYS A 19 8.28 -16.17 -12.42
C LYS A 19 9.56 -15.34 -12.52
N GLY A 20 10.66 -15.87 -11.98
CA GLY A 20 11.99 -15.26 -12.06
C GLY A 20 12.15 -13.97 -11.25
N LYS A 21 11.23 -13.63 -10.37
CA LYS A 21 11.27 -12.42 -9.56
C LYS A 21 11.14 -12.75 -8.08
N ARG A 22 11.87 -12.01 -7.24
CA ARG A 22 11.70 -12.08 -5.78
C ARG A 22 10.46 -11.30 -5.35
N ARG A 23 9.28 -11.80 -5.71
CA ARG A 23 8.00 -11.22 -5.33
C ARG A 23 7.22 -12.26 -4.56
N LEU A 24 6.70 -11.92 -3.41
CA LEU A 24 5.89 -12.80 -2.55
C LEU A 24 4.41 -12.45 -2.59
N SER A 25 4.09 -11.19 -2.89
CA SER A 25 2.73 -10.72 -3.11
C SER A 25 2.74 -9.40 -3.87
N SER A 26 1.59 -9.02 -4.42
CA SER A 26 1.40 -7.72 -5.06
C SER A 26 -0.04 -7.24 -4.90
N VAL A 27 -0.19 -5.94 -4.69
CA VAL A 27 -1.47 -5.24 -4.80
C VAL A 27 -1.43 -4.40 -6.07
N LEU A 28 -2.29 -4.71 -7.02
CA LEU A 28 -2.46 -3.97 -8.27
C LEU A 28 -3.72 -3.11 -8.15
N VAL A 29 -3.59 -1.80 -8.30
CA VAL A 29 -4.71 -0.84 -8.22
C VAL A 29 -4.72 0.03 -9.46
N GLN A 30 -5.91 0.21 -10.06
CA GLN A 30 -6.09 1.10 -11.20
C GLN A 30 -7.32 1.97 -10.99
N GLY A 31 -7.23 3.25 -11.34
CA GLY A 31 -8.37 4.16 -11.26
C GLY A 31 -8.00 5.61 -11.50
N LYS A 32 -8.98 6.48 -11.26
CA LYS A 32 -8.89 7.93 -11.42
C LYS A 32 -9.09 8.64 -10.07
N PHE A 33 -8.39 9.73 -9.89
CA PHE A 33 -8.65 10.63 -8.76
C PHE A 33 -9.86 11.52 -9.10
N ARG A 34 -10.72 11.77 -8.10
CA ARG A 34 -11.90 12.63 -8.27
C ARG A 34 -11.59 14.11 -8.13
N LYS A 35 -10.43 14.44 -7.59
CA LYS A 35 -9.90 15.80 -7.45
C LYS A 35 -8.39 15.76 -7.59
N LYS A 36 -7.80 16.88 -7.97
CA LYS A 36 -6.36 17.06 -8.02
C LYS A 36 -5.78 16.99 -6.61
N ILE A 37 -4.75 16.16 -6.40
CA ILE A 37 -4.11 15.93 -5.10
C ILE A 37 -2.61 15.86 -5.26
N SER A 38 -1.86 16.56 -4.44
CA SER A 38 -0.39 16.51 -4.45
C SER A 38 0.13 15.07 -4.24
N PHE A 39 1.22 14.71 -4.92
CA PHE A 39 1.92 13.45 -4.68
C PHE A 39 2.38 13.29 -3.22
N ARG A 40 2.65 14.42 -2.54
CA ARG A 40 2.98 14.43 -1.12
C ARG A 40 1.85 13.92 -0.24
N ASP A 41 0.60 14.18 -0.63
CA ASP A 41 -0.56 14.00 0.25
C ASP A 41 -1.29 12.67 0.02
N VAL A 42 -0.93 11.90 -1.00
CA VAL A 42 -1.43 10.54 -1.18
C VAL A 42 -0.47 9.56 -0.52
N LEU A 43 -0.90 8.98 0.59
CA LEU A 43 -0.11 8.06 1.39
C LEU A 43 -0.57 6.62 1.15
N THR A 44 0.38 5.70 1.14
CA THR A 44 0.12 4.26 1.12
C THR A 44 0.94 3.57 2.19
N GLY A 45 0.42 2.46 2.70
CA GLY A 45 1.10 1.68 3.73
C GLY A 45 0.18 0.75 4.48
N GLN A 46 0.44 0.62 5.75
CA GLN A 46 -0.29 -0.26 6.66
C GLN A 46 -0.93 0.55 7.78
N GLU A 47 -2.15 0.21 8.12
CA GLU A 47 -2.88 0.80 9.24
C GLU A 47 -3.44 -0.32 10.12
N PHE A 48 -3.44 -0.08 11.43
CA PHE A 48 -3.88 -1.03 12.43
C PHE A 48 -5.07 -0.46 13.18
N CYS A 49 -6.06 -1.31 13.46
CA CYS A 49 -7.26 -0.93 14.21
C CYS A 49 -6.95 -0.68 15.70
N HIS A 50 -5.95 -1.39 16.22
CA HIS A 50 -5.41 -1.21 17.56
C HIS A 50 -3.89 -1.38 17.58
N PRO A 51 -3.24 -0.95 18.68
CA PRO A 51 -1.81 -1.09 18.83
C PRO A 51 -1.34 -2.52 18.61
N VAL A 52 -0.28 -2.69 17.84
CA VAL A 52 0.37 -3.98 17.65
C VAL A 52 1.25 -4.32 18.84
N LYS A 53 1.37 -5.61 19.17
CA LYS A 53 2.32 -6.06 20.20
C LYS A 53 3.75 -5.80 19.74
N SER A 54 4.54 -5.18 20.59
CA SER A 54 5.95 -4.96 20.30
C SER A 54 6.78 -6.20 20.65
N PRO A 55 7.73 -6.63 19.80
CA PRO A 55 8.70 -7.67 20.15
C PRO A 55 9.76 -7.19 21.14
N GLY A 56 9.68 -5.97 21.63
CA GLY A 56 10.61 -5.29 22.53
C GLY A 56 11.13 -3.99 21.94
N TYR A 57 11.38 -3.01 22.80
CA TYR A 57 11.76 -1.65 22.41
C TYR A 57 12.96 -1.59 21.46
N LEU A 58 14.05 -2.30 21.77
CA LEU A 58 15.28 -2.27 20.98
C LEU A 58 15.06 -2.84 19.56
N ILE A 59 14.32 -3.95 19.43
CA ILE A 59 14.03 -4.58 18.15
C ILE A 59 13.14 -3.66 17.33
N THR A 60 12.12 -3.11 17.94
CA THR A 60 11.21 -2.15 17.30
C THR A 60 11.95 -0.92 16.83
N LYS A 61 12.79 -0.30 17.67
CA LYS A 61 13.60 0.87 17.33
C LYS A 61 14.57 0.59 16.18
N ALA A 62 15.23 -0.57 16.18
CA ALA A 62 16.12 -0.98 15.10
C ALA A 62 15.37 -1.20 13.78
N ALA A 63 14.20 -1.86 13.83
CA ALA A 63 13.34 -2.04 12.68
C ALA A 63 12.89 -0.69 12.09
N PHE A 64 12.52 0.27 12.93
CA PHE A 64 12.14 1.62 12.48
C PHE A 64 13.30 2.40 11.89
N ALA A 65 14.48 2.34 12.49
CA ALA A 65 15.67 2.96 11.94
C ALA A 65 15.96 2.41 10.54
N LEU A 66 15.84 1.09 10.36
CA LEU A 66 15.98 0.44 9.06
C LEU A 66 14.90 0.88 8.06
N PHE A 67 13.63 0.90 8.47
CA PHE A 67 12.54 1.35 7.61
C PHE A 67 12.69 2.81 7.18
N ARG A 68 13.10 3.71 8.08
CA ARG A 68 13.39 5.12 7.75
C ARG A 68 14.57 5.26 6.80
N THR A 69 15.57 4.38 6.88
CA THR A 69 16.68 4.37 5.92
C THR A 69 16.20 3.95 4.53
N LEU A 70 15.28 2.98 4.45
CA LEU A 70 14.72 2.48 3.19
C LEU A 70 13.66 3.43 2.60
N SER A 71 12.94 4.15 3.45
CA SER A 71 11.90 5.11 3.06
C SER A 71 11.97 6.35 3.95
N PRO A 72 12.85 7.33 3.63
CA PRO A 72 13.06 8.54 4.43
C PRO A 72 11.81 9.37 4.66
N SER A 73 10.85 9.29 3.74
CA SER A 73 9.56 9.98 3.81
C SER A 73 8.48 9.21 4.58
N MET A 74 8.85 8.11 5.23
CA MET A 74 7.89 7.30 5.99
C MET A 74 7.41 8.04 7.23
N GLU A 75 6.09 8.07 7.38
CA GLU A 75 5.38 8.55 8.55
C GLU A 75 4.95 7.35 9.39
N ALA A 76 5.37 7.34 10.63
CA ALA A 76 4.96 6.33 11.58
C ALA A 76 4.47 7.04 12.85
N ASN A 77 3.25 6.75 13.26
CA ASN A 77 2.73 7.21 14.53
C ASN A 77 2.96 6.12 15.57
N ILE A 78 4.16 6.12 16.16
CA ILE A 78 4.57 5.16 17.17
C ILE A 78 5.05 5.95 18.37
N VAL A 79 4.27 5.89 19.44
CA VAL A 79 4.65 6.37 20.76
C VAL A 79 4.88 5.14 21.63
N ALA A 80 6.15 4.83 21.89
CA ALA A 80 6.52 3.84 22.89
C ALA A 80 6.51 4.53 24.26
N GLU A 81 5.51 4.27 25.08
CA GLU A 81 5.47 4.78 26.46
C GLU A 81 6.33 3.95 27.42
N ASN A 82 6.58 2.67 27.08
CA ASN A 82 7.33 1.77 27.94
C ASN A 82 8.09 0.69 27.16
N GLU A 83 9.26 0.27 27.65
CA GLU A 83 10.09 -0.77 27.01
C GLU A 83 9.45 -2.18 26.98
N LYS A 84 8.40 -2.42 27.76
CA LYS A 84 7.78 -3.73 27.96
C LYS A 84 6.36 -3.85 27.44
N GLU A 85 5.72 -2.76 27.04
CA GLU A 85 4.30 -2.74 26.70
C GLU A 85 4.02 -2.62 25.20
N MET A 86 2.79 -2.89 24.83
CA MET A 86 2.28 -2.65 23.47
C MET A 86 2.56 -1.20 23.08
N ILE A 87 2.86 -0.95 21.83
CA ILE A 87 3.01 0.40 21.30
C ILE A 87 1.59 1.03 21.29
N PRO A 88 1.28 1.95 22.23
CA PRO A 88 -0.13 2.30 22.51
C PRO A 88 -0.81 3.04 21.37
N ASN A 89 -0.09 3.58 20.40
CA ASN A 89 -0.64 4.35 19.29
C ASN A 89 0.02 4.04 17.93
N ALA A 90 0.60 2.84 17.77
CA ALA A 90 1.09 2.42 16.46
C ALA A 90 -0.09 2.15 15.54
N THR A 91 -0.68 3.20 15.01
CA THR A 91 -1.86 3.09 14.16
C THR A 91 -1.51 2.95 12.69
N HIS A 92 -0.33 3.38 12.26
CA HIS A 92 0.03 3.29 10.86
C HIS A 92 1.53 3.43 10.54
N PHE A 93 1.89 2.82 9.42
CA PHE A 93 3.15 3.04 8.69
C PHE A 93 2.80 3.47 7.28
N MET A 94 3.05 4.71 6.94
CA MET A 94 2.67 5.27 5.65
C MET A 94 3.81 6.04 5.02
N SER A 95 3.80 6.06 3.70
CA SER A 95 4.73 6.86 2.91
C SER A 95 4.02 7.42 1.69
N PRO A 96 4.51 8.51 1.11
CA PRO A 96 3.97 9.03 -0.13
C PRO A 96 3.94 7.96 -1.21
N MET A 97 2.78 7.75 -1.81
CA MET A 97 2.52 6.66 -2.75
C MET A 97 3.44 6.73 -3.97
N ALA A 98 3.71 7.94 -4.47
CA ALA A 98 4.62 8.13 -5.59
C ALA A 98 6.06 7.69 -5.32
N ALA A 99 6.52 7.73 -4.05
CA ALA A 99 7.85 7.28 -3.65
C ALA A 99 7.91 5.76 -3.42
N THR A 100 6.81 5.14 -2.99
CA THR A 100 6.80 3.75 -2.50
C THR A 100 6.23 2.73 -3.45
N ALA A 101 5.30 3.10 -4.33
CA ALA A 101 4.78 2.19 -5.34
C ALA A 101 5.92 1.51 -6.10
N SER A 102 5.79 0.21 -6.32
CA SER A 102 6.83 -0.56 -7.01
C SER A 102 6.88 -0.19 -8.49
N ILE A 103 5.71 -0.03 -9.12
CA ILE A 103 5.58 0.45 -10.50
C ILE A 103 4.44 1.47 -10.52
N ILE A 104 4.60 2.54 -11.28
CA ILE A 104 3.54 3.50 -11.60
C ILE A 104 3.43 3.64 -13.11
N ASN A 105 2.20 3.43 -13.59
CA ASN A 105 1.84 3.77 -14.96
C ASN A 105 0.79 4.87 -14.93
N ILE A 106 1.00 5.94 -15.69
CA ILE A 106 0.06 7.05 -15.83
C ILE A 106 -0.31 7.15 -17.30
N SER A 107 -1.55 6.82 -17.61
CA SER A 107 -2.09 6.84 -18.95
C SER A 107 -3.04 8.03 -19.14
N PRO A 108 -3.04 8.68 -20.31
CA PRO A 108 -3.90 9.83 -20.56
C PRO A 108 -5.40 9.47 -20.52
N ASP A 109 -5.74 8.22 -20.79
CA ASP A 109 -7.12 7.72 -20.78
C ASP A 109 -7.20 6.24 -20.35
N GLU A 110 -8.42 5.73 -20.22
CA GLU A 110 -8.66 4.33 -19.81
C GLU A 110 -8.32 3.32 -20.91
N LYS A 111 -8.36 3.72 -22.18
CA LYS A 111 -8.10 2.80 -23.31
C LYS A 111 -6.62 2.48 -23.44
N SER A 112 -5.77 3.47 -23.12
CA SER A 112 -4.31 3.32 -23.12
C SER A 112 -3.78 2.74 -21.81
N ALA A 113 -4.61 2.63 -20.78
CA ALA A 113 -4.19 2.06 -19.50
C ALA A 113 -3.98 0.54 -19.60
N PRO A 114 -3.01 -0.01 -18.86
CA PRO A 114 -2.77 -1.44 -18.83
C PRO A 114 -4.03 -2.22 -18.40
N ALA A 115 -4.21 -3.42 -18.95
CA ALA A 115 -5.30 -4.30 -18.52
C ALA A 115 -5.13 -4.68 -17.05
N LEU A 116 -6.19 -4.58 -16.25
CA LEU A 116 -6.20 -4.98 -14.84
C LEU A 116 -6.54 -6.48 -14.74
N THR A 117 -5.53 -7.32 -14.83
CA THR A 117 -5.66 -8.78 -14.70
C THR A 117 -4.66 -9.34 -13.70
N ALA A 118 -4.92 -10.54 -13.18
CA ALA A 118 -4.02 -11.20 -12.23
C ALA A 118 -2.61 -11.44 -12.80
N THR A 119 -2.50 -11.64 -14.11
CA THR A 119 -1.25 -11.90 -14.83
C THR A 119 -0.60 -10.67 -15.43
N ALA A 120 -1.27 -9.51 -15.39
CA ALA A 120 -0.79 -8.29 -16.04
C ALA A 120 0.61 -7.89 -15.55
N ARG A 121 1.49 -7.61 -16.49
CA ARG A 121 2.79 -6.98 -16.25
C ARG A 121 2.67 -5.52 -16.58
N ILE A 122 2.77 -4.68 -15.56
CA ILE A 122 2.71 -3.25 -15.70
C ILE A 122 4.11 -2.71 -15.96
N GLU A 123 4.22 -1.79 -16.89
CA GLU A 123 5.46 -1.06 -17.15
C GLU A 123 5.45 0.31 -16.46
N GLU A 124 6.59 0.71 -15.97
CA GLU A 124 6.79 2.06 -15.43
C GLU A 124 6.65 3.07 -16.56
N ASP A 125 5.58 3.86 -16.54
CA ASP A 125 5.34 4.93 -17.51
C ASP A 125 4.69 6.13 -16.83
N MET A 126 5.47 7.17 -16.62
CA MET A 126 5.03 8.42 -16.02
C MET A 126 5.21 9.62 -16.99
N ARG A 127 5.35 9.37 -18.30
CA ARG A 127 5.56 10.45 -19.29
C ARG A 127 4.41 11.45 -19.32
N ALA A 128 3.20 11.01 -19.00
CA ALA A 128 2.04 11.90 -18.90
C ALA A 128 2.15 12.94 -17.77
N VAL A 129 3.13 12.81 -16.84
CA VAL A 129 3.34 13.76 -15.74
C VAL A 129 4.16 14.97 -16.18
N GLY A 130 4.99 14.86 -17.22
CA GLY A 130 5.74 15.96 -17.76
C GLY A 130 7.18 15.62 -18.21
N GLU A 131 7.89 16.65 -18.66
CA GLU A 131 9.20 16.54 -19.32
C GLU A 131 10.27 15.83 -18.49
N GLU A 132 10.34 16.05 -17.18
CA GLU A 132 11.33 15.37 -16.32
C GLU A 132 11.24 13.84 -16.42
N PHE A 133 10.01 13.30 -16.51
CA PHE A 133 9.79 11.88 -16.65
C PHE A 133 10.02 11.39 -18.07
N GLU A 134 9.71 12.21 -19.08
CA GLU A 134 10.02 11.91 -20.46
C GLU A 134 11.53 11.83 -20.67
N ASP A 135 12.31 12.74 -20.12
CA ASP A 135 13.78 12.71 -20.13
C ASP A 135 14.34 11.51 -19.38
N SER A 136 13.71 11.08 -18.29
CA SER A 136 14.08 9.86 -17.59
C SER A 136 13.94 8.62 -18.49
N PHE A 137 12.91 8.55 -19.32
CA PHE A 137 12.73 7.44 -20.29
C PHE A 137 13.82 7.45 -21.37
N LYS A 138 14.25 8.62 -21.82
CA LYS A 138 15.35 8.75 -22.78
C LYS A 138 16.68 8.31 -22.17
N LYS A 139 16.97 8.72 -20.92
CA LYS A 139 18.22 8.41 -20.21
C LYS A 139 18.27 6.99 -19.64
N HIS A 140 17.11 6.43 -19.27
CA HIS A 140 16.99 5.14 -18.61
C HIS A 140 16.00 4.24 -19.36
N PRO A 141 16.38 3.62 -20.48
CA PRO A 141 15.49 2.74 -21.26
C PRO A 141 15.06 1.49 -20.48
N ASP A 142 15.87 1.09 -19.49
CA ASP A 142 15.58 -0.03 -18.61
C ASP A 142 14.55 0.35 -17.55
N MET A 143 13.50 -0.47 -17.39
CA MET A 143 12.39 -0.22 -16.46
C MET A 143 12.85 -0.15 -15.01
N GLU A 144 13.77 -1.03 -14.58
CA GLU A 144 14.24 -1.05 -13.20
C GLU A 144 15.01 0.23 -12.86
N LYS A 145 15.81 0.73 -13.80
CA LYS A 145 16.51 2.01 -13.63
C LYS A 145 15.55 3.20 -13.55
N ARG A 146 14.46 3.20 -14.33
CA ARG A 146 13.40 4.24 -14.23
C ARG A 146 12.74 4.21 -12.86
N ILE A 147 12.37 3.02 -12.37
CA ILE A 147 11.78 2.85 -11.03
C ILE A 147 12.71 3.37 -9.94
N LEU A 148 13.98 2.99 -9.98
CA LEU A 148 14.99 3.42 -9.00
C LEU A 148 15.19 4.94 -9.05
N TRP A 149 15.26 5.52 -10.25
CA TRP A 149 15.35 6.96 -10.43
C TRP A 149 14.14 7.68 -9.83
N ARG A 150 12.90 7.24 -10.15
CA ARG A 150 11.67 7.80 -9.60
C ARG A 150 11.64 7.74 -8.07
N LYS A 151 11.93 6.59 -7.49
CA LYS A 151 11.98 6.43 -6.03
C LYS A 151 12.98 7.39 -5.38
N LYS A 152 14.18 7.50 -5.95
CA LYS A 152 15.21 8.44 -5.48
C LYS A 152 14.75 9.89 -5.62
N TYR A 153 14.11 10.24 -6.72
CA TYR A 153 13.60 11.58 -6.99
C TYR A 153 12.54 11.99 -5.97
N PHE A 154 11.55 11.13 -5.72
CA PHE A 154 10.45 11.39 -4.78
C PHE A 154 10.77 11.12 -3.30
N ASN A 155 11.97 10.67 -2.97
CA ASN A 155 12.42 10.67 -1.57
C ASN A 155 12.62 12.08 -1.01
N LYS A 156 12.65 13.11 -1.87
CA LYS A 156 12.69 14.52 -1.47
C LYS A 156 11.28 15.10 -1.46
N ILE A 157 10.85 15.63 -0.31
CA ILE A 157 9.53 16.24 -0.13
C ILE A 157 9.28 17.35 -1.16
N SER A 158 10.29 18.22 -1.40
CA SER A 158 10.22 19.30 -2.38
C SER A 158 9.93 18.83 -3.81
N ASN A 159 10.27 17.59 -4.16
CA ASN A 159 9.93 17.04 -5.46
C ASN A 159 8.50 16.50 -5.49
N LEU A 160 8.01 15.91 -4.38
CA LEU A 160 6.62 15.47 -4.25
C LEU A 160 5.64 16.64 -4.37
N GLU A 161 6.01 17.82 -3.89
CA GLU A 161 5.18 19.03 -3.92
C GLU A 161 5.00 19.63 -5.32
N LYS A 162 5.91 19.32 -6.24
CA LYS A 162 5.85 19.80 -7.63
C LYS A 162 4.79 19.09 -8.48
N PHE A 163 4.34 17.90 -8.05
CA PHE A 163 3.47 17.05 -8.85
C PHE A 163 2.16 16.76 -8.13
N SER A 164 1.15 16.45 -8.93
CA SER A 164 -0.18 16.06 -8.45
C SER A 164 -0.75 14.92 -9.27
N PHE A 165 -1.61 14.16 -8.64
CA PHE A 165 -2.54 13.26 -9.33
C PHE A 165 -3.68 14.10 -9.87
N ASP A 166 -3.87 14.08 -11.18
CA ASP A 166 -4.92 14.82 -11.87
C ASP A 166 -6.17 13.95 -12.09
N THR A 167 -7.28 14.58 -12.42
CA THR A 167 -8.58 13.92 -12.64
C THR A 167 -8.68 13.25 -14.01
N ASP A 168 -7.90 13.71 -14.97
CA ASP A 168 -8.04 13.34 -16.38
C ASP A 168 -7.23 12.10 -16.76
N ALA A 169 -6.25 11.73 -15.92
CA ALA A 169 -5.41 10.57 -16.15
C ALA A 169 -5.93 9.32 -15.44
N THR A 170 -5.63 8.16 -16.02
CA THR A 170 -5.81 6.85 -15.41
C THR A 170 -4.49 6.39 -14.82
N TYR A 171 -4.49 6.05 -13.53
CA TYR A 171 -3.34 5.63 -12.77
C TYR A 171 -3.39 4.14 -12.52
N THR A 172 -2.28 3.45 -12.78
CA THR A 172 -2.11 2.04 -12.43
C THR A 172 -0.89 1.90 -11.52
N PHE A 173 -1.10 1.36 -10.33
CA PHE A 173 -0.08 1.16 -9.32
C PHE A 173 0.11 -0.33 -9.08
N ASP A 174 1.36 -0.80 -9.13
CA ASP A 174 1.73 -2.13 -8.67
C ASP A 174 2.59 -2.02 -7.41
N PHE A 175 2.11 -2.60 -6.31
CA PHE A 175 2.81 -2.67 -5.03
C PHE A 175 3.22 -4.10 -4.77
N TYR A 176 4.34 -4.52 -5.32
CA TYR A 176 4.88 -5.83 -5.00
C TYR A 176 5.87 -5.77 -3.85
N ASN A 177 5.98 -6.84 -3.10
CA ASN A 177 6.94 -6.97 -2.03
C ASN A 177 7.67 -8.33 -2.08
N ASP A 178 8.87 -8.36 -1.51
CA ASP A 178 9.74 -9.53 -1.44
C ASP A 178 9.97 -10.01 0.00
N LYS A 179 9.16 -9.52 0.94
CA LYS A 179 9.37 -9.78 2.37
C LYS A 179 8.14 -10.31 3.08
N LEU A 180 6.95 -9.88 2.68
CA LEU A 180 5.70 -10.26 3.31
C LEU A 180 5.08 -11.45 2.59
N ILE A 181 4.97 -12.57 3.27
CA ILE A 181 4.28 -13.78 2.84
C ILE A 181 2.85 -13.68 3.38
N LEU A 182 1.88 -13.47 2.49
CA LEU A 182 0.48 -13.23 2.90
C LEU A 182 -0.24 -14.51 3.29
N GLU A 183 0.14 -15.66 2.73
CA GLU A 183 -0.50 -16.96 2.97
C GLU A 183 -0.50 -17.33 4.45
N ASP A 184 0.58 -17.05 5.16
CA ASP A 184 0.74 -17.38 6.58
C ASP A 184 1.13 -16.17 7.44
N LEU A 185 0.96 -14.95 6.89
CA LEU A 185 1.28 -13.68 7.52
C LEU A 185 2.68 -13.64 8.15
N ARG A 186 3.69 -14.06 7.40
CA ARG A 186 5.08 -14.02 7.83
C ARG A 186 5.87 -12.92 7.14
N LEU A 187 6.76 -12.31 7.90
CA LEU A 187 7.72 -11.33 7.40
C LEU A 187 9.10 -11.99 7.29
N ALA A 188 9.65 -12.04 6.07
CA ALA A 188 10.97 -12.59 5.79
C ALA A 188 12.02 -11.45 5.81
N ILE A 189 12.88 -11.41 6.82
CA ILE A 189 13.95 -10.41 6.96
C ILE A 189 15.25 -11.13 7.30
N LEU A 190 16.31 -10.82 6.55
CA LEU A 190 17.67 -11.37 6.77
C LEU A 190 17.70 -12.90 6.89
N GLY A 191 16.92 -13.59 6.06
CA GLY A 191 16.85 -15.05 6.05
C GLY A 191 15.99 -15.67 7.17
N LYS A 192 15.44 -14.86 8.08
CA LYS A 192 14.50 -15.31 9.12
C LYS A 192 13.08 -14.98 8.77
N LYS A 193 12.13 -15.84 9.16
CA LYS A 193 10.70 -15.63 9.01
C LYS A 193 10.09 -15.32 10.37
N PHE A 194 9.41 -14.20 10.48
CA PHE A 194 8.72 -13.74 11.69
C PHE A 194 7.21 -13.90 11.48
N ASP A 195 6.57 -14.59 12.39
CA ASP A 195 5.11 -14.74 12.42
C ASP A 195 4.48 -13.42 12.87
N LEU A 196 3.73 -12.77 11.99
CA LEU A 196 3.06 -11.50 12.28
C LEU A 196 1.78 -11.69 13.08
N THR A 197 1.16 -12.89 13.07
CA THR A 197 -0.11 -13.14 13.77
C THR A 197 0.03 -12.89 15.27
N ALA A 198 1.19 -13.21 15.84
CA ALA A 198 1.50 -12.98 17.27
C ALA A 198 1.50 -11.48 17.63
N TYR A 199 1.80 -10.60 16.67
CA TYR A 199 1.91 -9.15 16.89
C TYR A 199 0.63 -8.40 16.51
N LEU A 200 -0.18 -8.95 15.62
CA LEU A 200 -1.41 -8.33 15.15
C LEU A 200 -2.55 -8.39 16.17
N ALA A 201 -2.43 -9.18 17.24
CA ALA A 201 -3.44 -9.29 18.31
C ALA A 201 -4.87 -9.57 17.79
N GLY A 202 -5.00 -10.42 16.78
CA GLY A 202 -6.27 -10.81 16.18
C GLY A 202 -6.80 -9.87 15.07
N GLN A 203 -6.24 -8.68 14.91
CA GLN A 203 -6.66 -7.75 13.86
C GLN A 203 -6.10 -8.12 12.48
N PRO A 204 -6.76 -7.74 11.37
CA PRO A 204 -6.24 -7.98 10.03
C PRO A 204 -5.00 -7.16 9.74
N LEU A 205 -4.19 -7.64 8.79
CA LEU A 205 -3.20 -6.82 8.14
C LEU A 205 -3.90 -5.96 7.09
N ARG A 206 -3.99 -4.66 7.32
CA ARG A 206 -4.62 -3.72 6.39
C ARG A 206 -3.56 -3.02 5.55
N ILE A 207 -3.63 -3.21 4.23
CA ILE A 207 -2.81 -2.51 3.24
C ILE A 207 -3.71 -1.50 2.54
N MET A 208 -3.35 -0.23 2.55
CA MET A 208 -4.28 0.80 2.09
C MET A 208 -3.58 2.03 1.51
N ALA A 209 -4.38 2.91 0.89
CA ALA A 209 -4.00 4.28 0.61
C ALA A 209 -5.07 5.26 1.09
N LYS A 210 -4.63 6.43 1.53
CA LYS A 210 -5.50 7.55 1.93
C LYS A 210 -4.86 8.89 1.62
N VAL A 211 -5.67 9.94 1.64
CA VAL A 211 -5.18 11.30 1.62
C VAL A 211 -4.72 11.68 3.02
N ARG A 212 -3.59 12.36 3.12
CA ARG A 212 -3.04 12.89 4.39
C ARG A 212 -4.11 13.66 5.17
N GLY A 213 -4.25 13.35 6.44
CA GLY A 213 -5.25 13.97 7.32
C GLY A 213 -6.69 13.49 7.08
N SER A 214 -6.94 12.60 6.12
CA SER A 214 -8.26 12.02 5.88
C SER A 214 -8.44 10.70 6.64
N THR A 215 -9.65 10.46 7.10
CA THR A 215 -10.11 9.16 7.63
C THR A 215 -10.60 8.23 6.52
N GLN A 216 -10.87 8.76 5.32
CA GLN A 216 -11.37 7.97 4.20
C GLN A 216 -10.24 7.33 3.40
N TYR A 217 -10.39 6.05 3.11
CA TYR A 217 -9.47 5.32 2.24
C TYR A 217 -9.75 5.63 0.77
N LEU A 218 -8.70 5.76 -0.03
CA LEU A 218 -8.78 5.71 -1.48
C LEU A 218 -9.03 4.27 -1.94
N TRP A 219 -8.35 3.34 -1.30
CA TRP A 219 -8.54 1.89 -1.40
C TRP A 219 -7.96 1.21 -0.17
N ASN A 220 -8.45 0.01 0.15
CA ASN A 220 -7.88 -0.83 1.18
C ASN A 220 -8.02 -2.32 0.82
N PHE A 221 -7.09 -3.13 1.33
CA PHE A 221 -7.12 -4.59 1.30
C PHE A 221 -6.86 -5.08 2.71
N GLU A 222 -7.71 -5.96 3.21
CA GLU A 222 -7.56 -6.60 4.50
C GLU A 222 -7.22 -8.06 4.31
N VAL A 223 -6.12 -8.49 4.92
CA VAL A 223 -5.69 -9.89 4.93
C VAL A 223 -5.96 -10.44 6.32
N TRP A 224 -6.87 -11.41 6.37
CA TRP A 224 -7.26 -12.11 7.57
C TRP A 224 -6.56 -13.47 7.62
N HIS A 225 -6.02 -13.84 8.78
CA HIS A 225 -5.55 -15.18 9.04
C HIS A 225 -6.69 -15.99 9.66
N GLU A 226 -6.87 -17.28 9.29
CA GLU A 226 -7.98 -18.11 9.78
C GLU A 226 -8.09 -18.13 11.31
N ARG A 227 -6.97 -18.23 12.02
CA ARG A 227 -6.93 -18.19 13.49
C ARG A 227 -7.37 -16.85 14.10
N GLN A 228 -7.43 -15.78 13.29
CA GLN A 228 -7.86 -14.45 13.76
C GLN A 228 -9.36 -14.26 13.65
N THR A 229 -10.03 -14.96 12.73
CA THR A 229 -11.48 -14.85 12.51
C THR A 229 -12.30 -15.33 13.69
N GLU A 230 -11.79 -16.27 14.47
CA GLU A 230 -12.48 -16.84 15.64
C GLU A 230 -12.48 -15.90 16.86
N SER A 231 -11.51 -15.00 16.97
CA SER A 231 -11.32 -14.11 18.12
C SER A 231 -11.67 -12.64 17.86
N TRP A 232 -11.97 -12.29 16.62
CA TRP A 232 -12.19 -10.90 16.21
C TRP A 232 -13.67 -10.49 16.27
N ASP A 233 -14.00 -9.61 17.18
CA ASP A 233 -15.31 -8.98 17.22
C ASP A 233 -15.34 -7.78 16.25
N ARG A 234 -15.94 -7.98 15.07
CA ARG A 234 -16.10 -6.95 14.02
C ARG A 234 -16.81 -5.69 14.52
N THR A 235 -17.65 -5.79 15.55
CA THR A 235 -18.39 -4.66 16.09
C THR A 235 -17.50 -3.61 16.77
N LYS A 236 -16.27 -3.99 17.16
CA LYS A 236 -15.29 -3.06 17.72
C LYS A 236 -14.48 -2.30 16.66
N SER A 237 -14.36 -2.87 15.48
CA SER A 237 -13.64 -2.24 14.35
C SER A 237 -14.43 -1.08 13.74
N ASP A 238 -15.76 -1.19 13.70
CA ASP A 238 -16.62 -0.21 13.04
C ASP A 238 -16.88 1.04 13.89
N LYS A 239 -16.69 0.96 15.20
CA LYS A 239 -16.87 2.13 16.10
C LYS A 239 -15.83 3.25 15.91
N VAL A 240 -14.72 2.97 15.23
CA VAL A 240 -13.68 3.99 14.96
C VAL A 240 -13.96 4.73 13.64
N VAL A 241 -14.87 4.24 12.80
CA VAL A 241 -15.09 4.75 11.43
C VAL A 241 -16.48 5.39 11.22
N THR A 242 -17.42 5.21 12.15
CA THR A 242 -18.80 5.69 11.97
C THR A 242 -19.13 6.98 12.73
N ASP A 243 -18.48 8.08 12.31
CA ASP A 243 -19.15 9.39 12.29
C ASP A 243 -19.11 9.92 10.85
N GLY A 244 -20.10 9.54 10.07
CA GLY A 244 -20.30 10.12 8.75
C GLY A 244 -20.77 9.17 7.65
N THR A 245 -22.07 9.08 7.46
CA THR A 245 -22.83 8.59 6.32
C THR A 245 -23.02 7.07 6.18
N SER A 246 -24.20 6.66 6.52
CA SER A 246 -24.86 5.39 6.23
C SER A 246 -24.81 5.03 4.74
N ALA A 247 -24.26 3.86 4.43
CA ALA A 247 -24.47 3.22 3.15
C ALA A 247 -25.89 2.63 3.09
N PRO A 248 -26.60 2.68 1.95
CA PRO A 248 -27.93 2.12 1.83
C PRO A 248 -27.87 0.58 1.89
N SER A 249 -28.75 0.00 2.72
CA SER A 249 -29.00 -1.44 2.81
C SER A 249 -29.38 -2.04 1.44
N PRO A 250 -28.93 -3.26 1.14
CA PRO A 250 -29.38 -3.97 -0.06
C PRO A 250 -30.87 -4.33 0.09
N ALA A 251 -31.64 -3.99 -0.93
CA ALA A 251 -33.06 -4.30 -1.05
C ALA A 251 -33.31 -5.80 -1.04
N THR A 252 -34.13 -6.26 -0.13
CA THR A 252 -34.69 -7.63 -0.09
C THR A 252 -35.67 -7.79 -1.25
N THR A 253 -35.39 -8.70 -2.16
CA THR A 253 -36.31 -9.13 -3.19
C THR A 253 -37.42 -10.00 -2.57
N PRO A 254 -38.70 -9.76 -2.82
CA PRO A 254 -39.76 -10.63 -2.34
C PRO A 254 -39.82 -11.91 -3.19
N LYS A 255 -39.90 -13.05 -2.51
CA LYS A 255 -40.22 -14.34 -3.14
C LYS A 255 -41.70 -14.36 -3.48
N SER A 256 -42.02 -14.54 -4.74
CA SER A 256 -43.30 -15.05 -5.24
C SER A 256 -43.20 -16.55 -5.45
#